data_04686ee4a7babb6799958ed266df08ab
#
_entry.id   04686ee4a7babb6799958ed266df08ab
#
_cell.length_a   1.000
_cell.length_b   1.000
_cell.length_c   1.000
_cell.angle_alpha   90.00
_cell.angle_beta   90.00
_cell.angle_gamma   90.00
#
_symmetry.space_group_name_H-M   'P 1'
#
loop_
_entity.id
_entity.type
_entity.pdbx_description
1 polymer ?
#
loop_
_entity_poly.entity_id
_entity_poly.type
_entity_poly.pdbx_seq_one_letter_code
_entity_poly.pdbx_strand_id
1 'polypeptide(L)' 'MLEKITDCRNRCACYADAMTGLIEHEWKKVRTKTRIPIGGEYQIEREGTITILRRISAKEFEVTSYEIAA' A
#
# COMPACT_ATOMS: atom_id res chain seq x y z
N MET A 1 12.15 -3.38 7.44
CA MET A 1 11.07 -3.45 8.46
C MET A 1 9.74 -3.04 7.83
N LEU A 2 8.71 -3.84 8.07
CA LEU A 2 7.37 -3.53 7.56
C LEU A 2 6.74 -2.38 8.34
N GLU A 3 6.23 -1.40 7.61
CA GLU A 3 5.54 -0.26 8.19
C GLU A 3 4.06 -0.35 7.85
N LYS A 4 3.22 0.06 8.80
CA LYS A 4 1.78 0.10 8.60
C LYS A 4 1.41 1.28 7.70
N ILE A 5 0.70 1.00 6.63
CA ILE A 5 0.20 2.00 5.69
C ILE A 5 -1.30 2.15 5.92
N THR A 6 -1.75 3.36 6.20
CA THR A 6 -3.17 3.65 6.43
C THR A 6 -3.79 4.35 5.23
N ASP A 7 -5.09 4.14 5.05
CA ASP A 7 -5.85 4.82 4.01
C ASP A 7 -6.38 6.17 4.51
N CYS A 8 -7.10 6.89 3.67
CA CYS A 8 -7.65 8.21 4.02
C CYS A 8 -8.73 8.17 5.10
N ARG A 9 -9.23 6.97 5.44
CA ARG A 9 -10.17 6.78 6.56
C ARG A 9 -9.46 6.26 7.80
N ASN A 10 -8.14 6.33 7.81
CA ASN A 10 -7.29 5.89 8.92
C ASN A 10 -7.39 4.40 9.25
N ARG A 11 -7.75 3.58 8.26
CA ARG A 11 -7.76 2.12 8.38
C ARG A 11 -6.44 1.57 7.87
N CYS A 12 -6.04 0.38 8.34
CA CYS A 12 -4.86 -0.28 7.82
C CYS A 12 -5.11 -0.76 6.39
N ALA A 13 -4.39 -0.19 5.42
CA ALA A 13 -4.46 -0.65 4.03
C ALA A 13 -3.53 -1.83 3.79
N CYS A 14 -2.31 -1.74 4.27
CA CYS A 14 -1.31 -2.80 4.10
C CYS A 14 -0.10 -2.54 4.98
N TYR A 15 0.89 -3.42 4.88
CA TYR A 15 2.23 -3.21 5.46
C TYR A 15 3.23 -3.20 4.32
N ALA A 16 4.23 -2.35 4.40
CA ALA A 16 5.21 -2.21 3.34
C ALA A 16 6.62 -1.98 3.89
N ASP A 17 7.61 -2.50 3.17
CA ASP A 17 9.02 -2.29 3.47
C ASP A 17 9.68 -1.66 2.25
N ALA A 18 10.09 -0.40 2.36
CA ALA A 18 10.69 0.33 1.26
C ALA A 18 12.04 -0.24 0.84
N MET A 19 12.79 -0.79 1.78
CA MET A 19 14.12 -1.33 1.51
C MET A 19 14.08 -2.51 0.54
N THR A 20 13.09 -3.38 0.66
CA THR A 20 12.94 -4.56 -0.19
C THR A 20 11.88 -4.41 -1.26
N GLY A 21 11.00 -3.42 -1.11
CA GLY A 21 9.83 -3.25 -1.97
C GLY A 21 8.68 -4.18 -1.63
N LEU A 22 8.78 -4.91 -0.52
CA LEU A 22 7.76 -5.86 -0.11
C LEU A 22 6.49 -5.16 0.37
N ILE A 23 5.35 -5.61 -0.12
CA ILE A 23 4.04 -5.16 0.32
C ILE A 23 3.26 -6.39 0.77
N GLU A 24 2.72 -6.35 1.99
CA GLU A 24 1.83 -7.37 2.51
C GLU A 24 0.45 -6.78 2.69
N HIS A 25 -0.51 -7.39 2.03
CA HIS A 25 -1.90 -6.95 2.04
C HIS A 25 -2.79 -8.13 2.45
N GLU A 26 -3.66 -7.91 3.44
CA GLU A 26 -4.61 -8.92 3.88
C GLU A 26 -6.03 -8.38 3.76
N TRP A 27 -6.90 -9.15 3.11
CA TRP A 27 -8.30 -8.82 2.96
C TRP A 27 -9.14 -10.10 3.02
N LYS A 28 -10.12 -10.12 3.92
CA LYS A 28 -11.03 -11.27 4.09
C LYS A 28 -10.27 -12.60 4.24
N LYS A 29 -9.25 -12.59 5.09
CA LYS A 29 -8.39 -13.74 5.39
C LYS A 29 -7.50 -14.20 4.23
N VAL A 30 -7.47 -13.46 3.14
CA VAL A 30 -6.52 -13.71 2.05
C VAL A 30 -5.34 -12.78 2.23
N ARG A 31 -4.15 -13.34 2.33
CA ARG A 31 -2.91 -12.56 2.46
C ARG A 31 -2.14 -12.60 1.15
N THR A 32 -1.83 -11.43 0.64
CA THR A 32 -1.06 -11.27 -0.58
C THR A 32 0.29 -10.62 -0.25
N LYS A 33 1.36 -11.16 -0.81
CA LYS A 33 2.70 -10.58 -0.71
C LYS A 33 3.18 -10.27 -2.12
N THR A 34 3.64 -9.06 -2.31
CA THR A 34 4.12 -8.58 -3.61
C THR A 34 5.37 -7.76 -3.40
N ARG A 35 6.30 -7.81 -4.33
CA ARG A 35 7.46 -6.93 -4.34
C ARG A 35 7.41 -6.06 -5.58
N ILE A 36 7.68 -4.77 -5.39
CA ILE A 36 7.72 -3.83 -6.50
C ILE A 36 9.10 -3.18 -6.59
N PRO A 37 9.57 -2.90 -7.80
CA PRO A 37 10.85 -2.20 -7.98
C PRO A 37 10.72 -0.72 -7.64
N ILE A 38 11.84 -0.03 -7.52
CA ILE A 38 11.84 1.43 -7.39
C ILE A 38 11.20 2.00 -8.67
N GLY A 39 10.24 2.90 -8.48
CA GLY A 39 9.41 3.42 -9.56
C GLY A 39 8.13 2.64 -9.80
N GLY A 40 7.96 1.48 -9.16
CA GLY A 40 6.75 0.69 -9.27
C GLY A 40 5.63 1.23 -8.38
N GLU A 41 4.40 0.87 -8.73
CA GLU A 41 3.21 1.25 -7.97
C GLU A 41 2.40 0.02 -7.59
N TYR A 42 1.71 0.13 -6.46
CA TYR A 42 0.75 -0.86 -6.03
C TYR A 42 -0.52 -0.16 -5.58
N GLN A 43 -1.66 -0.56 -6.11
CA GLN A 43 -2.94 0.07 -5.82
C GLN A 43 -3.83 -0.88 -5.04
N ILE A 44 -4.40 -0.39 -3.95
CA ILE A 44 -5.32 -1.14 -3.11
C ILE A 44 -6.66 -0.43 -3.13
N GLU A 45 -7.70 -1.13 -3.55
CA GLU A 45 -9.06 -0.63 -3.52
C GLU A 45 -9.82 -1.35 -2.41
N ARG A 46 -10.42 -0.59 -1.51
CA ARG A 46 -11.12 -1.15 -0.37
C ARG A 46 -12.30 -0.27 0.04
N GLU A 47 -13.49 -0.84 -0.07
CA GLU A 47 -14.72 -0.22 0.45
C GLU A 47 -14.85 1.29 0.16
N GLY A 48 -14.73 1.64 -1.10
CA GLY A 48 -14.89 3.03 -1.54
C GLY A 48 -13.65 3.90 -1.40
N THR A 49 -12.50 3.31 -1.10
CA THR A 49 -11.23 4.04 -1.07
C THR A 49 -10.20 3.40 -1.99
N ILE A 50 -9.31 4.23 -2.52
CA ILE A 50 -8.14 3.77 -3.26
C ILE A 50 -6.91 4.27 -2.53
N THR A 51 -5.95 3.38 -2.32
CA THR A 51 -4.66 3.71 -1.74
C THR A 51 -3.58 3.28 -2.72
N ILE A 52 -2.74 4.22 -3.11
CA ILE A 52 -1.67 3.98 -4.07
C ILE A 52 -0.33 4.11 -3.37
N LEU A 53 0.48 3.06 -3.43
CA LEU A 53 1.84 3.08 -2.93
C LEU A 53 2.77 3.12 -4.13
N ARG A 54 3.64 4.12 -4.16
CA ARG A 54 4.66 4.24 -5.17
C ARG A 54 6.03 4.16 -4.51
N ARG A 55 6.84 3.20 -4.90
CA ARG A 55 8.17 3.05 -4.34
C ARG A 55 9.10 4.05 -5.00
N ILE A 56 9.40 5.15 -4.31
CA ILE A 56 10.22 6.24 -4.88
C ILE A 56 11.71 6.05 -4.61
N SER A 57 12.06 5.31 -3.58
CA SER A 57 13.46 5.01 -3.27
C SER A 57 13.56 3.77 -2.41
N ALA A 58 14.79 3.34 -2.10
CA ALA A 58 15.02 2.23 -1.17
C ALA A 58 14.69 2.59 0.28
N LYS A 59 14.28 3.84 0.53
CA LYS A 59 14.00 4.32 1.89
C LYS A 59 12.55 4.67 2.14
N GLU A 60 11.76 4.91 1.08
CA GLU A 60 10.38 5.32 1.30
C GLU A 60 9.43 5.01 0.16
N PHE A 61 8.17 4.88 0.54
CA PHE A 61 7.05 4.88 -0.38
C PHE A 61 6.33 6.22 -0.34
N GLU A 62 5.86 6.69 -1.48
CA GLU A 62 4.89 7.76 -1.54
C GLU A 62 3.51 7.13 -1.47
N VAL A 63 2.71 7.57 -0.52
CA VAL A 63 1.36 7.00 -0.31
C VAL A 63 0.32 8.07 -0.60
N THR A 64 -0.60 7.75 -1.49
CA THR A 64 -1.74 8.59 -1.81
C THR A 64 -3.00 7.79 -1.57
N SER A 65 -3.96 8.34 -0.86
CA SER A 65 -5.24 7.68 -0.63
C SER A 65 -6.38 8.67 -0.77
N TYR A 66 -7.47 8.23 -1.42
CA TYR A 66 -8.62 9.07 -1.62
C TYR A 66 -9.89 8.23 -1.70
N GLU A 67 -11.03 8.90 -1.50
CA GLU A 67 -12.33 8.24 -1.63
C GLU A 67 -12.77 8.24 -3.08
N ILE A 68 -13.32 7.12 -3.50
CA ILE A 68 -13.88 6.99 -4.83
C ILE A 68 -15.24 7.70 -4.81
N ALA A 69 -15.46 8.64 -5.74
CA ALA A 69 -16.74 9.29 -5.89
C ALA A 69 -17.77 8.27 -6.36
N ALA A 70 -18.87 8.18 -5.62
CA ALA A 70 -19.95 7.28 -5.98
C ALA A 70 -20.75 7.84 -7.15
#